data_f0947c8b980755d8539932b714beb463
#
_entry.id   f0947c8b980755d8539932b714beb463
#
_cell.length_a   1.000
_cell.length_b   1.000
_cell.length_c   1.000
_cell.angle_alpha   90.00
_cell.angle_beta   90.00
_cell.angle_gamma   90.00
#
_symmetry.space_group_name_H-M   'P 1'
#
loop_
_entity.id
_entity.type
_entity.pdbx_description
1 polymer ?
#
loop_
_entity_poly.entity_id
_entity_poly.type
_entity_poly.pdbx_seq_one_letter_code
_entity_poly.pdbx_strand_id
1 'polypeptide(L)'
;MPTRTMECLSRHSGMEELVILGVTHKSANSMDQLSSLVIPESQQESQLNELKEILDADELVYVSTCNRVSFFIIAQRDPAILLKVLRSWLIAKNTHLEVPPEDQWVMVQGRQALDHLLLVASSLDSMVVGERQILGQFKQAFIKAKALSLSGPKLHFLYEQILTIAKRVYTYTTLSTGKLSVASLAENQLSDYCGRHKAVTAVLVGVGKMIEQVGAFLSQKKNVKLIFVNRTKEKSDALVERFGGASLSLESFLADKIHFNILASSTSAPHYLFGTEFFDPGHHHGERLVIDLAIPPDVDPAVGELGGITLVNMDYLRKESHAHQKQRTEAMQEAKQILMSGADGIVDRWKVRTVNPAIGAIRDRYERESLDLLHRLLEKELPHLEAHDKETLEEWTLEMAKHWAVLHASGIKQVARQCCMRAVNTYLEGVGVHGKRDEQ
;
A
#
# COMPACT_ATOMS: atom_id res chain seq x y z
N MET A 1 40.18 2.85 18.90
CA MET A 1 39.58 3.55 17.73
C MET A 1 38.81 2.59 16.80
N PRO A 2 37.73 1.94 17.24
CA PRO A 2 36.84 1.18 16.34
C PRO A 2 35.44 1.79 16.15
N THR A 3 35.10 2.85 16.85
CA THR A 3 33.71 3.36 16.90
C THR A 3 33.28 4.22 15.72
N ARG A 4 34.20 4.90 15.01
CA ARG A 4 33.86 5.72 13.82
C ARG A 4 33.62 4.90 12.55
N THR A 5 34.14 3.70 12.45
CA THR A 5 33.97 2.81 11.27
C THR A 5 32.59 2.13 11.30
N MET A 6 32.04 1.82 12.45
CA MET A 6 30.71 1.20 12.56
C MET A 6 29.57 2.19 12.32
N GLU A 7 29.70 3.46 12.70
CA GLU A 7 28.69 4.50 12.40
C GLU A 7 28.63 4.88 10.91
N CYS A 8 29.74 4.77 10.19
CA CYS A 8 29.76 4.98 8.74
C CYS A 8 29.07 3.84 7.96
N LEU A 9 29.10 2.61 8.51
CA LEU A 9 28.49 1.42 7.89
C LEU A 9 26.96 1.42 8.00
N SER A 10 26.37 2.13 8.98
CA SER A 10 24.91 2.14 9.20
C SER A 10 24.16 3.21 8.39
N ARG A 11 24.84 4.18 7.80
CA ARG A 11 24.19 5.36 7.17
C ARG A 11 23.99 5.27 5.65
N HIS A 12 24.63 4.34 4.93
CA HIS A 12 24.53 4.27 3.47
C HIS A 12 23.96 2.92 3.04
N SER A 13 22.67 2.90 2.79
CA SER A 13 21.96 1.71 2.29
C SER A 13 22.28 1.39 0.82
N GLY A 14 22.93 2.30 0.10
CA GLY A 14 23.09 2.23 -1.35
C GLY A 14 21.79 2.48 -2.12
N MET A 15 20.78 3.04 -1.45
CA MET A 15 19.47 3.34 -2.02
C MET A 15 19.16 4.85 -1.94
N GLU A 16 20.18 5.70 -1.80
CA GLU A 16 20.03 7.14 -1.56
C GLU A 16 19.29 7.85 -2.71
N GLU A 17 19.27 7.24 -3.90
CA GLU A 17 18.51 7.72 -5.06
C GLU A 17 16.97 7.49 -4.93
N LEU A 18 16.52 6.63 -4.00
CA LEU A 18 15.10 6.42 -3.72
C LEU A 18 14.60 7.50 -2.78
N VAL A 19 13.70 8.33 -3.26
CA VAL A 19 13.05 9.41 -2.50
C VAL A 19 11.54 9.27 -2.55
N ILE A 20 10.89 9.51 -1.43
CA ILE A 20 9.43 9.62 -1.36
C ILE A 20 9.05 10.99 -0.85
N LEU A 21 8.21 11.65 -1.61
CA LEU A 21 7.57 12.90 -1.24
C LEU A 21 6.06 12.69 -1.22
N GLY A 22 5.39 13.11 -0.17
CA GLY A 22 3.95 12.91 -0.10
C GLY A 22 3.26 13.67 1.01
N VAL A 23 1.95 13.78 0.90
CA VAL A 23 1.06 14.35 1.92
C VAL A 23 0.04 13.29 2.30
N THR A 24 -0.23 13.15 3.58
CA THR A 24 -1.19 12.22 4.12
C THR A 24 -2.29 12.94 4.88
N HIS A 25 -3.42 12.29 5.12
CA HIS A 25 -4.48 12.81 5.96
C HIS A 25 -4.04 13.17 7.39
N LYS A 26 -2.91 12.63 7.86
CA LYS A 26 -2.32 12.95 9.18
C LYS A 26 -1.50 14.23 9.16
N SER A 27 -0.95 14.57 8.01
CA SER A 27 -0.07 15.73 7.84
C SER A 27 -0.77 16.93 7.18
N ALA A 28 -1.86 16.68 6.42
CA ALA A 28 -2.69 17.73 5.84
C ALA A 28 -3.60 18.36 6.90
N ASN A 29 -3.81 19.68 6.82
CA ASN A 29 -4.73 20.40 7.71
C ASN A 29 -6.20 20.16 7.34
N SER A 30 -6.48 19.78 6.08
CA SER A 30 -7.83 19.47 5.61
C SER A 30 -7.80 18.44 4.48
N MET A 31 -8.94 17.81 4.24
CA MET A 31 -9.12 16.91 3.08
C MET A 31 -9.07 17.69 1.75
N ASP A 32 -9.43 18.96 1.76
CA ASP A 32 -9.37 19.83 0.57
C ASP A 32 -7.92 20.05 0.13
N GLN A 33 -6.99 20.23 1.07
CA GLN A 33 -5.56 20.31 0.76
C GLN A 33 -5.04 19.01 0.12
N LEU A 34 -5.50 17.85 0.59
CA LEU A 34 -5.09 16.58 -0.04
C LEU A 34 -5.69 16.43 -1.44
N SER A 35 -6.94 16.83 -1.61
CA SER A 35 -7.65 16.80 -2.90
C SER A 35 -7.00 17.72 -3.92
N SER A 36 -6.39 18.84 -3.47
CA SER A 36 -5.67 19.80 -4.32
C SER A 36 -4.43 19.22 -5.02
N LEU A 37 -3.86 18.15 -4.44
CA LEU A 37 -2.68 17.47 -4.99
C LEU A 37 -3.04 16.35 -5.97
N VAL A 38 -4.33 16.07 -6.17
CA VAL A 38 -4.80 15.00 -7.05
C VAL A 38 -4.73 15.45 -8.50
N ILE A 39 -3.92 14.76 -9.29
CA ILE A 39 -3.83 14.97 -10.74
C ILE A 39 -4.98 14.21 -11.41
N PRO A 40 -5.88 14.92 -12.15
CA PRO A 40 -6.98 14.28 -12.86
C PRO A 40 -6.50 13.18 -13.81
N GLU A 41 -7.24 12.09 -13.90
CA GLU A 41 -6.81 10.91 -14.66
C GLU A 41 -6.50 11.22 -16.13
N SER A 42 -7.30 12.08 -16.76
CA SER A 42 -7.11 12.53 -18.13
C SER A 42 -5.84 13.37 -18.36
N GLN A 43 -5.24 13.92 -17.30
CA GLN A 43 -4.05 14.76 -17.36
C GLN A 43 -2.78 14.07 -16.84
N GLN A 44 -2.92 12.86 -16.26
CA GLN A 44 -1.78 12.19 -15.60
C GLN A 44 -0.64 11.88 -16.56
N GLU A 45 -0.92 11.47 -17.80
CA GLU A 45 0.13 11.15 -18.76
C GLU A 45 1.00 12.36 -19.07
N SER A 46 0.41 13.48 -19.48
CA SER A 46 1.16 14.70 -19.83
C SER A 46 1.84 15.32 -18.62
N GLN A 47 1.12 15.45 -17.50
CA GLN A 47 1.63 16.13 -16.31
C GLN A 47 2.71 15.34 -15.58
N LEU A 48 2.60 14.00 -15.50
CA LEU A 48 3.61 13.18 -14.84
C LEU A 48 4.88 13.03 -15.67
N ASN A 49 4.79 13.01 -17.01
CA ASN A 49 5.97 13.05 -17.87
C ASN A 49 6.69 14.39 -17.74
N GLU A 50 5.97 15.52 -17.82
CA GLU A 50 6.54 16.84 -17.56
C GLU A 50 7.20 16.93 -16.17
N LEU A 51 6.52 16.43 -15.13
CA LEU A 51 7.06 16.43 -13.77
C LEU A 51 8.35 15.60 -13.66
N LYS A 52 8.40 14.42 -14.30
CA LYS A 52 9.59 13.57 -14.33
C LYS A 52 10.78 14.29 -14.92
N GLU A 53 10.60 15.03 -16.02
CA GLU A 53 11.65 15.82 -16.65
C GLU A 53 12.11 16.98 -15.75
N ILE A 54 11.18 17.73 -15.17
CA ILE A 54 11.49 18.88 -14.28
C ILE A 54 12.24 18.43 -13.03
N LEU A 55 11.87 17.28 -12.46
CA LEU A 55 12.56 16.68 -11.31
C LEU A 55 13.93 16.11 -11.69
N ASP A 56 14.23 15.93 -12.98
CA ASP A 56 15.40 15.20 -13.49
C ASP A 56 15.45 13.79 -12.86
N ALA A 57 14.29 13.13 -12.87
CA ALA A 57 14.12 11.83 -12.27
C ALA A 57 14.29 10.70 -13.30
N ASP A 58 15.06 9.67 -12.95
CA ASP A 58 15.19 8.45 -13.77
C ASP A 58 13.83 7.74 -13.85
N GLU A 59 13.13 7.64 -12.70
CA GLU A 59 11.87 6.91 -12.58
C GLU A 59 10.91 7.64 -11.62
N LEU A 60 9.61 7.53 -11.89
CA LEU A 60 8.53 8.17 -11.12
C LEU A 60 7.32 7.25 -11.00
N VAL A 61 6.77 7.11 -9.79
CA VAL A 61 5.44 6.53 -9.55
C VAL A 61 4.61 7.48 -8.72
N TYR A 62 3.41 7.77 -9.19
CA TYR A 62 2.43 8.61 -8.52
C TYR A 62 1.33 7.75 -7.91
N VAL A 63 1.07 7.94 -6.62
CA VAL A 63 0.01 7.25 -5.88
C VAL A 63 -0.95 8.27 -5.31
N SER A 64 -2.21 8.17 -5.67
CA SER A 64 -3.29 9.00 -5.11
C SER A 64 -4.40 8.11 -4.58
N THR A 65 -4.80 8.35 -3.33
CA THR A 65 -5.90 7.68 -2.64
C THR A 65 -6.71 8.70 -1.85
N CYS A 66 -7.83 8.30 -1.26
CA CYS A 66 -8.59 9.19 -0.37
C CYS A 66 -7.79 9.73 0.82
N ASN A 67 -6.69 9.07 1.22
CA ASN A 67 -5.96 9.38 2.45
C ASN A 67 -4.51 9.84 2.22
N ARG A 68 -4.00 9.81 0.99
CA ARG A 68 -2.64 10.25 0.65
C ARG A 68 -2.44 10.54 -0.82
N VAL A 69 -1.53 11.48 -1.08
CA VAL A 69 -0.89 11.66 -2.37
C VAL A 69 0.62 11.52 -2.17
N SER A 70 1.27 10.67 -2.96
CA SER A 70 2.70 10.36 -2.80
C SER A 70 3.36 10.18 -4.16
N PHE A 71 4.62 10.64 -4.25
CA PHE A 71 5.50 10.50 -5.40
C PHE A 71 6.69 9.64 -4.99
N PHE A 72 6.90 8.52 -5.66
CA PHE A 72 8.06 7.65 -5.49
C PHE A 72 9.03 7.95 -6.62
N ILE A 73 10.21 8.40 -6.29
CA ILE A 73 11.14 9.01 -7.22
C ILE A 73 12.48 8.29 -7.13
N ILE A 74 13.07 7.97 -8.27
CA ILE A 74 14.50 7.63 -8.39
C ILE A 74 15.19 8.82 -9.01
N ALA A 75 16.05 9.50 -8.24
CA ALA A 75 16.81 10.66 -8.68
C ALA A 75 18.09 10.82 -7.85
N GLN A 76 19.08 11.48 -8.43
CA GLN A 76 20.37 11.77 -7.76
C GLN A 76 20.36 13.12 -7.00
N ARG A 77 19.22 13.84 -7.02
CA ARG A 77 19.08 15.15 -6.40
C ARG A 77 18.73 15.04 -4.92
N ASP A 78 19.12 16.06 -4.17
CA ASP A 78 18.74 16.23 -2.75
C ASP A 78 17.21 16.26 -2.60
N PRO A 79 16.64 15.50 -1.64
CA PRO A 79 15.19 15.44 -1.41
C PRO A 79 14.53 16.79 -1.15
N ALA A 80 15.24 17.73 -0.48
CA ALA A 80 14.71 19.07 -0.21
C ALA A 80 14.61 19.89 -1.50
N ILE A 81 15.54 19.71 -2.44
CA ILE A 81 15.48 20.33 -3.77
C ILE A 81 14.30 19.75 -4.55
N LEU A 82 14.17 18.41 -4.56
CA LEU A 82 13.05 17.73 -5.23
C LEU A 82 11.70 18.22 -4.68
N LEU A 83 11.58 18.37 -3.37
CA LEU A 83 10.35 18.89 -2.74
C LEU A 83 10.04 20.32 -3.18
N LYS A 84 11.03 21.21 -3.19
CA LYS A 84 10.84 22.61 -3.65
C LYS A 84 10.38 22.67 -5.09
N VAL A 85 11.01 21.89 -5.98
CA VAL A 85 10.66 21.81 -7.40
C VAL A 85 9.24 21.27 -7.58
N LEU A 86 8.90 20.16 -6.91
CA LEU A 86 7.57 19.56 -6.94
C LEU A 86 6.49 20.55 -6.47
N ARG A 87 6.71 21.23 -5.34
CA ARG A 87 5.77 22.23 -4.82
C ARG A 87 5.59 23.41 -5.77
N SER A 88 6.68 23.94 -6.34
CA SER A 88 6.61 25.03 -7.32
C SER A 88 5.81 24.62 -8.55
N TRP A 89 6.00 23.40 -9.04
CA TRP A 89 5.26 22.85 -10.15
C TRP A 89 3.76 22.69 -9.81
N LEU A 90 3.42 22.16 -8.62
CA LEU A 90 2.03 22.03 -8.16
C LEU A 90 1.33 23.40 -8.04
N ILE A 91 2.01 24.41 -7.52
CA ILE A 91 1.50 25.79 -7.41
C ILE A 91 1.22 26.36 -8.80
N ALA A 92 2.12 26.14 -9.77
CA ALA A 92 1.94 26.62 -11.13
C ALA A 92 0.76 25.95 -11.86
N LYS A 93 0.48 24.68 -11.56
CA LYS A 93 -0.65 23.93 -12.15
C LYS A 93 -2.00 24.24 -11.49
N ASN A 94 -2.01 24.61 -10.21
CA ASN A 94 -3.21 24.77 -9.39
C ASN A 94 -3.30 26.19 -8.80
N THR A 95 -3.60 27.17 -9.64
CA THR A 95 -3.67 28.59 -9.22
C THR A 95 -4.76 28.92 -8.20
N HIS A 96 -5.69 27.99 -7.94
CA HIS A 96 -6.83 28.18 -7.04
C HIS A 96 -6.77 27.32 -5.78
N LEU A 97 -5.72 26.52 -5.59
CA LEU A 97 -5.64 25.53 -4.51
C LEU A 97 -4.40 25.78 -3.65
N GLU A 98 -4.57 25.65 -2.35
CA GLU A 98 -3.49 25.83 -1.38
C GLU A 98 -2.62 24.57 -1.31
N VAL A 99 -1.42 24.63 -1.92
CA VAL A 99 -0.43 23.55 -1.81
C VAL A 99 0.13 23.54 -0.39
N PRO A 100 0.12 22.37 0.31
CA PRO A 100 0.59 22.27 1.68
C PRO A 100 2.00 22.84 1.88
N PRO A 101 2.27 23.52 3.01
CA PRO A 101 3.62 24.00 3.35
C PRO A 101 4.60 22.83 3.54
N GLU A 102 5.91 23.10 3.52
CA GLU A 102 6.95 22.06 3.48
C GLU A 102 6.91 21.11 4.69
N ASP A 103 6.57 21.61 5.86
CA ASP A 103 6.47 20.86 7.13
C ASP A 103 5.33 19.82 7.15
N GLN A 104 4.37 19.94 6.24
CA GLN A 104 3.29 18.96 6.08
C GLN A 104 3.64 17.82 5.10
N TRP A 105 4.80 17.89 4.46
CA TRP A 105 5.23 16.84 3.55
C TRP A 105 6.01 15.75 4.27
N VAL A 106 5.65 14.52 4.01
CA VAL A 106 6.50 13.37 4.30
C VAL A 106 7.63 13.38 3.28
N MET A 107 8.86 13.52 3.75
CA MET A 107 10.06 13.47 2.93
C MET A 107 11.00 12.43 3.52
N VAL A 108 11.19 11.31 2.82
CA VAL A 108 12.05 10.20 3.25
C VAL A 108 12.90 9.70 2.08
N GLN A 109 14.11 9.23 2.40
CA GLN A 109 15.11 8.81 1.42
C GLN A 109 15.74 7.47 1.79
N GLY A 110 16.21 6.74 0.80
CA GLY A 110 17.01 5.53 0.99
C GLY A 110 16.28 4.44 1.76
N ARG A 111 16.88 3.93 2.82
CA ARG A 111 16.28 2.91 3.67
C ARG A 111 14.97 3.36 4.31
N GLN A 112 14.86 4.60 4.74
CA GLN A 112 13.62 5.14 5.32
C GLN A 112 12.48 5.17 4.28
N ALA A 113 12.81 5.47 3.03
CA ALA A 113 11.84 5.41 1.94
C ALA A 113 11.36 3.96 1.69
N LEU A 114 12.26 2.99 1.69
CA LEU A 114 11.89 1.57 1.59
C LEU A 114 10.99 1.12 2.75
N ASP A 115 11.36 1.45 3.98
CA ASP A 115 10.56 1.12 5.17
C ASP A 115 9.16 1.75 5.09
N HIS A 116 9.06 3.00 4.63
CA HIS A 116 7.79 3.67 4.38
C HIS A 116 6.95 2.96 3.31
N LEU A 117 7.55 2.57 2.18
CA LEU A 117 6.85 1.80 1.14
C LEU A 117 6.30 0.48 1.66
N LEU A 118 7.06 -0.24 2.47
CA LEU A 118 6.64 -1.49 3.08
C LEU A 118 5.48 -1.29 4.05
N LEU A 119 5.51 -0.24 4.88
CA LEU A 119 4.41 0.12 5.78
C LEU A 119 3.14 0.46 5.00
N VAL A 120 3.26 1.25 3.93
CA VAL A 120 2.13 1.61 3.06
C VAL A 120 1.55 0.39 2.37
N ALA A 121 2.36 -0.42 1.69
CA ALA A 121 1.90 -1.60 0.94
C ALA A 121 1.26 -2.66 1.85
N SER A 122 1.71 -2.74 3.11
CA SER A 122 1.17 -3.65 4.12
C SER A 122 0.01 -3.06 4.92
N SER A 123 -0.44 -1.85 4.57
CA SER A 123 -1.55 -1.16 5.26
C SER A 123 -1.32 -0.91 6.75
N LEU A 124 -0.05 -0.81 7.18
CA LEU A 124 0.31 -0.49 8.57
C LEU A 124 0.34 1.02 8.84
N ASP A 125 0.48 1.84 7.78
CA ASP A 125 0.41 3.31 7.83
C ASP A 125 -0.90 3.82 7.18
N SER A 126 -2.03 3.23 7.51
CA SER A 126 -3.35 3.65 7.03
C SER A 126 -4.30 3.93 8.20
N MET A 127 -5.43 4.65 7.95
CA MET A 127 -6.46 4.88 8.96
C MET A 127 -7.05 3.57 9.48
N VAL A 128 -7.23 2.61 8.57
CA VAL A 128 -7.66 1.25 8.90
C VAL A 128 -6.49 0.31 8.60
N VAL A 129 -5.78 -0.10 9.66
CA VAL A 129 -4.64 -1.01 9.54
C VAL A 129 -5.11 -2.38 9.04
N GLY A 130 -4.40 -2.95 8.04
CA GLY A 130 -4.71 -4.27 7.48
C GLY A 130 -5.72 -4.25 6.33
N GLU A 131 -6.12 -3.09 5.81
CA GLU A 131 -7.05 -2.98 4.69
C GLU A 131 -6.40 -3.42 3.37
N ARG A 132 -6.94 -4.48 2.74
CA ARG A 132 -6.39 -5.01 1.48
C ARG A 132 -6.53 -4.09 0.28
N GLN A 133 -7.43 -3.10 0.34
CA GLN A 133 -7.62 -2.12 -0.74
C GLN A 133 -6.36 -1.31 -1.01
N ILE A 134 -5.57 -1.00 0.02
CA ILE A 134 -4.32 -0.24 -0.11
C ILE A 134 -3.31 -0.99 -1.00
N LEU A 135 -3.15 -2.30 -0.81
CA LEU A 135 -2.28 -3.10 -1.68
C LEU A 135 -2.77 -3.12 -3.13
N GLY A 136 -4.09 -3.10 -3.34
CA GLY A 136 -4.71 -2.97 -4.67
C GLY A 136 -4.37 -1.64 -5.32
N GLN A 137 -4.52 -0.52 -4.61
CA GLN A 137 -4.21 0.82 -5.09
C GLN A 137 -2.71 0.99 -5.39
N PHE A 138 -1.84 0.45 -4.52
CA PHE A 138 -0.40 0.41 -4.74
C PHE A 138 -0.05 -0.32 -6.05
N LYS A 139 -0.64 -1.50 -6.30
CA LYS A 139 -0.46 -2.24 -7.56
C LYS A 139 -0.89 -1.42 -8.78
N GLN A 140 -2.07 -0.82 -8.73
CA GLN A 140 -2.60 -0.04 -9.85
C GLN A 140 -1.70 1.15 -10.20
N ALA A 141 -1.15 1.84 -9.20
CA ALA A 141 -0.22 2.94 -9.40
C ALA A 141 1.04 2.50 -10.17
N PHE A 142 1.64 1.36 -9.81
CA PHE A 142 2.80 0.82 -10.52
C PHE A 142 2.48 0.33 -11.93
N ILE A 143 1.33 -0.33 -12.12
CA ILE A 143 0.87 -0.75 -13.44
C ILE A 143 0.69 0.47 -14.34
N LYS A 144 0.07 1.54 -13.84
CA LYS A 144 -0.14 2.78 -14.57
C LYS A 144 1.18 3.47 -14.90
N ALA A 145 2.08 3.60 -13.93
CA ALA A 145 3.40 4.19 -14.16
C ALA A 145 4.20 3.44 -15.24
N LYS A 146 4.10 2.10 -15.27
CA LYS A 146 4.71 1.28 -16.32
C LYS A 146 4.08 1.55 -17.70
N ALA A 147 2.75 1.62 -17.78
CA ALA A 147 2.03 1.91 -19.02
C ALA A 147 2.40 3.30 -19.58
N LEU A 148 2.65 4.28 -18.72
CA LEU A 148 3.06 5.63 -19.07
C LEU A 148 4.58 5.80 -19.26
N SER A 149 5.37 4.71 -19.23
CA SER A 149 6.86 4.73 -19.32
C SER A 149 7.54 5.60 -18.24
N LEU A 150 6.88 5.82 -17.13
CA LEU A 150 7.39 6.59 -15.99
C LEU A 150 8.28 5.76 -15.08
N SER A 151 7.98 4.45 -14.91
CA SER A 151 8.76 3.54 -14.07
C SER A 151 9.71 2.68 -14.90
N GLY A 152 10.90 2.47 -14.38
CA GLY A 152 11.95 1.66 -14.98
C GLY A 152 12.36 0.45 -14.12
N PRO A 153 13.56 -0.11 -14.36
CA PRO A 153 13.98 -1.35 -13.71
C PRO A 153 14.15 -1.28 -12.20
N LYS A 154 14.45 -0.10 -11.65
CA LYS A 154 14.67 0.11 -10.21
C LYS A 154 13.36 0.05 -9.43
N LEU A 155 12.37 0.87 -9.80
CA LEU A 155 11.06 0.86 -9.16
C LEU A 155 10.30 -0.44 -9.42
N HIS A 156 10.48 -1.06 -10.60
CA HIS A 156 9.88 -2.37 -10.88
C HIS A 156 10.43 -3.46 -9.96
N PHE A 157 11.75 -3.49 -9.73
CA PHE A 157 12.36 -4.39 -8.77
C PHE A 157 11.79 -4.18 -7.36
N LEU A 158 11.72 -2.92 -6.89
CA LEU A 158 11.15 -2.61 -5.58
C LEU A 158 9.70 -3.05 -5.48
N TYR A 159 8.89 -2.81 -6.50
CA TYR A 159 7.51 -3.23 -6.57
C TYR A 159 7.34 -4.74 -6.33
N GLU A 160 8.09 -5.57 -7.04
CA GLU A 160 8.02 -7.03 -6.89
C GLU A 160 8.41 -7.50 -5.49
N GLN A 161 9.50 -6.93 -4.95
CA GLN A 161 9.99 -7.27 -3.63
C GLN A 161 9.00 -6.85 -2.54
N ILE A 162 8.48 -5.63 -2.61
CA ILE A 162 7.50 -5.08 -1.66
C ILE A 162 6.21 -5.89 -1.69
N LEU A 163 5.70 -6.24 -2.88
CA LEU A 163 4.51 -7.08 -3.00
C LEU A 163 4.69 -8.45 -2.35
N THR A 164 5.88 -9.05 -2.51
CA THR A 164 6.19 -10.35 -1.91
C THR A 164 6.15 -10.27 -0.38
N ILE A 165 6.75 -9.23 0.20
CA ILE A 165 6.78 -9.03 1.65
C ILE A 165 5.39 -8.64 2.18
N ALA A 166 4.68 -7.73 1.50
CA ALA A 166 3.33 -7.36 1.89
C ALA A 166 2.37 -8.58 1.90
N LYS A 167 2.45 -9.45 0.88
CA LYS A 167 1.68 -10.71 0.88
C LYS A 167 2.04 -11.62 2.06
N ARG A 168 3.32 -11.69 2.44
CA ARG A 168 3.75 -12.46 3.63
C ARG A 168 3.12 -11.90 4.90
N VAL A 169 3.09 -10.58 5.08
CA VAL A 169 2.41 -9.95 6.22
C VAL A 169 0.94 -10.39 6.27
N TYR A 170 0.22 -10.29 5.16
CA TYR A 170 -1.19 -10.70 5.09
C TYR A 170 -1.43 -12.21 5.29
N THR A 171 -0.45 -13.05 5.01
CA THR A 171 -0.56 -14.53 5.14
C THR A 171 -0.21 -15.00 6.54
N TYR A 172 0.83 -14.43 7.15
CA TYR A 172 1.41 -14.91 8.40
C TYR A 172 1.00 -14.10 9.62
N THR A 173 0.19 -13.05 9.46
CA THR A 173 -0.33 -12.29 10.59
C THR A 173 -1.87 -12.22 10.54
N THR A 174 -2.48 -12.00 11.69
CA THR A 174 -3.94 -11.83 11.81
C THR A 174 -4.41 -10.41 11.44
N LEU A 175 -3.53 -9.55 10.92
CA LEU A 175 -3.86 -8.17 10.53
C LEU A 175 -5.00 -8.08 9.51
N SER A 176 -5.11 -9.05 8.61
CA SER A 176 -6.14 -9.06 7.56
C SER A 176 -7.42 -9.79 7.95
N THR A 177 -7.41 -10.58 9.02
CA THR A 177 -8.56 -11.36 9.47
C THR A 177 -9.47 -10.58 10.43
N GLY A 178 -8.96 -9.49 10.99
CA GLY A 178 -9.71 -8.59 11.84
C GLY A 178 -10.16 -7.35 11.10
N LYS A 179 -11.20 -7.41 10.27
CA LYS A 179 -11.94 -6.22 9.85
C LYS A 179 -12.62 -5.63 11.10
N LEU A 180 -11.94 -4.75 11.81
CA LEU A 180 -12.44 -4.08 13.01
C LEU A 180 -12.98 -2.68 12.70
N SER A 181 -13.60 -2.49 11.53
CA SER A 181 -14.47 -1.34 11.34
C SER A 181 -15.79 -1.61 12.08
N VAL A 182 -16.40 -0.56 12.59
CA VAL A 182 -17.77 -0.62 13.17
C VAL A 182 -18.70 -1.40 12.24
N ALA A 183 -18.59 -1.18 10.92
CA ALA A 183 -19.37 -1.88 9.91
C ALA A 183 -19.10 -3.40 9.90
N SER A 184 -17.84 -3.82 9.98
CA SER A 184 -17.55 -5.26 9.96
C SER A 184 -17.84 -5.97 11.27
N LEU A 185 -17.79 -5.29 12.39
CA LEU A 185 -18.31 -5.85 13.65
C LEU A 185 -19.84 -6.02 13.58
N ALA A 186 -20.54 -5.05 13.00
CA ALA A 186 -21.97 -5.18 12.73
C ALA A 186 -22.27 -6.32 11.74
N GLU A 187 -21.47 -6.45 10.64
CA GLU A 187 -21.57 -7.55 9.68
C GLU A 187 -21.38 -8.94 10.33
N ASN A 188 -20.45 -9.06 11.29
CA ASN A 188 -20.27 -10.32 12.03
C ASN A 188 -21.52 -10.68 12.83
N GLN A 189 -22.09 -9.74 13.57
CA GLN A 189 -23.34 -9.95 14.32
C GLN A 189 -24.51 -10.33 13.40
N LEU A 190 -24.62 -9.64 12.26
CA LEU A 190 -25.61 -9.96 11.22
C LEU A 190 -25.39 -11.35 10.62
N SER A 191 -24.15 -11.74 10.35
CA SER A 191 -23.81 -13.05 9.79
C SER A 191 -24.18 -14.17 10.73
N ASP A 192 -23.86 -14.02 12.02
CA ASP A 192 -24.16 -15.01 13.06
C ASP A 192 -25.67 -15.15 13.26
N TYR A 193 -26.39 -14.03 13.24
CA TYR A 193 -27.86 -14.05 13.35
C TYR A 193 -28.49 -14.74 12.12
N CYS A 194 -28.11 -14.34 10.92
CA CYS A 194 -28.64 -14.92 9.68
C CYS A 194 -28.28 -16.42 9.52
N GLY A 195 -27.13 -16.86 10.06
CA GLY A 195 -26.72 -18.26 10.04
C GLY A 195 -27.56 -19.18 10.93
N ARG A 196 -28.14 -18.62 12.01
CA ARG A 196 -28.99 -19.36 12.97
C ARG A 196 -30.47 -19.41 12.56
N HIS A 197 -30.90 -18.57 11.62
CA HIS A 197 -32.34 -18.42 11.27
C HIS A 197 -32.58 -18.75 9.79
N LYS A 198 -33.65 -19.52 9.52
CA LYS A 198 -34.00 -19.95 8.14
C LYS A 198 -34.60 -18.86 7.29
N ALA A 199 -35.31 -17.92 7.90
CA ALA A 199 -35.95 -16.79 7.23
C ALA A 199 -35.81 -15.56 8.13
N VAL A 200 -35.35 -14.46 7.58
CA VAL A 200 -35.04 -13.21 8.30
C VAL A 200 -35.67 -12.03 7.55
N THR A 201 -36.43 -11.23 8.24
CA THR A 201 -36.84 -9.90 7.75
C THR A 201 -35.96 -8.86 8.42
N ALA A 202 -35.22 -8.12 7.61
CA ALA A 202 -34.30 -7.06 8.07
C ALA A 202 -34.83 -5.70 7.65
N VAL A 203 -35.04 -4.83 8.62
CA VAL A 203 -35.44 -3.44 8.45
C VAL A 203 -34.22 -2.54 8.60
N LEU A 204 -33.92 -1.74 7.59
CA LEU A 204 -32.77 -0.84 7.51
C LEU A 204 -33.25 0.61 7.50
N VAL A 205 -32.94 1.35 8.55
CA VAL A 205 -33.47 2.72 8.79
C VAL A 205 -32.38 3.74 8.52
N GLY A 206 -32.62 4.62 7.56
CA GLY A 206 -31.68 5.60 7.05
C GLY A 206 -31.18 5.26 5.65
N VAL A 207 -30.38 6.18 5.07
CA VAL A 207 -29.82 6.06 3.70
C VAL A 207 -28.35 6.47 3.63
N GLY A 208 -27.68 6.51 4.78
CA GLY A 208 -26.25 6.83 4.87
C GLY A 208 -25.36 5.63 4.47
N LYS A 209 -24.06 5.91 4.30
CA LYS A 209 -23.05 4.88 3.93
C LYS A 209 -23.09 3.61 4.77
N MET A 210 -23.36 3.73 6.07
CA MET A 210 -23.43 2.57 6.97
C MET A 210 -24.61 1.66 6.61
N ILE A 211 -25.77 2.23 6.34
CA ILE A 211 -26.96 1.48 5.90
C ILE A 211 -26.75 0.88 4.51
N GLU A 212 -26.09 1.58 3.59
CA GLU A 212 -25.74 1.03 2.28
C GLU A 212 -24.81 -0.20 2.42
N GLN A 213 -23.82 -0.16 3.30
CA GLN A 213 -22.93 -1.29 3.55
C GLN A 213 -23.67 -2.49 4.16
N VAL A 214 -24.52 -2.24 5.16
CA VAL A 214 -25.36 -3.29 5.76
C VAL A 214 -26.33 -3.87 4.72
N GLY A 215 -26.95 -3.03 3.90
CA GLY A 215 -27.82 -3.45 2.80
C GLY A 215 -27.10 -4.30 1.76
N ALA A 216 -25.92 -3.88 1.34
CA ALA A 216 -25.07 -4.65 0.41
C ALA A 216 -24.63 -6.00 0.98
N PHE A 217 -24.33 -6.06 2.28
CA PHE A 217 -23.99 -7.32 2.95
C PHE A 217 -25.21 -8.28 3.03
N LEU A 218 -26.34 -7.78 3.46
CA LEU A 218 -27.55 -8.59 3.65
C LEU A 218 -28.20 -9.02 2.33
N SER A 219 -28.10 -8.22 1.26
CA SER A 219 -28.62 -8.57 -0.08
C SER A 219 -27.99 -9.81 -0.67
N GLN A 220 -26.78 -10.18 -0.22
CA GLN A 220 -26.09 -11.41 -0.64
C GLN A 220 -26.61 -12.68 0.08
N LYS A 221 -27.43 -12.53 1.11
CA LYS A 221 -27.97 -13.63 1.91
C LYS A 221 -29.34 -14.07 1.35
N LYS A 222 -29.42 -15.33 0.91
CA LYS A 222 -30.64 -15.90 0.28
C LYS A 222 -31.87 -15.99 1.21
N ASN A 223 -31.65 -16.02 2.52
CA ASN A 223 -32.69 -16.15 3.54
C ASN A 223 -33.15 -14.81 4.14
N VAL A 224 -32.71 -13.67 3.59
CA VAL A 224 -33.01 -12.34 4.11
C VAL A 224 -33.94 -11.58 3.17
N LYS A 225 -35.04 -11.04 3.71
CA LYS A 225 -35.92 -10.06 3.07
C LYS A 225 -35.58 -8.68 3.59
N LEU A 226 -35.27 -7.73 2.69
CA LEU A 226 -34.89 -6.37 3.03
C LEU A 226 -36.09 -5.42 2.99
N ILE A 227 -36.16 -4.53 3.95
CA ILE A 227 -37.09 -3.39 3.99
C ILE A 227 -36.26 -2.15 4.32
N PHE A 228 -36.20 -1.20 3.40
CA PHE A 228 -35.52 0.07 3.60
C PHE A 228 -36.50 1.12 4.09
N VAL A 229 -36.13 1.82 5.15
CA VAL A 229 -36.99 2.82 5.80
C VAL A 229 -36.26 4.16 5.86
N ASN A 230 -36.91 5.21 5.41
CA ASN A 230 -36.38 6.56 5.56
C ASN A 230 -37.50 7.59 5.70
N ARG A 231 -37.17 8.73 6.28
CA ARG A 231 -38.15 9.86 6.39
C ARG A 231 -38.63 10.30 5.00
N THR A 232 -37.73 10.36 4.02
CA THR A 232 -37.99 10.65 2.62
C THR A 232 -38.01 9.33 1.85
N LYS A 233 -39.20 8.86 1.45
CA LYS A 233 -39.40 7.53 0.84
C LYS A 233 -38.60 7.35 -0.45
N GLU A 234 -38.50 8.38 -1.29
CA GLU A 234 -37.77 8.36 -2.56
C GLU A 234 -36.28 8.00 -2.40
N LYS A 235 -35.68 8.35 -1.26
CA LYS A 235 -34.30 7.97 -0.95
C LYS A 235 -34.17 6.49 -0.59
N SER A 236 -35.17 5.89 0.05
CA SER A 236 -35.19 4.44 0.31
C SER A 236 -35.52 3.64 -0.95
N ASP A 237 -36.32 4.17 -1.88
CA ASP A 237 -36.59 3.57 -3.18
C ASP A 237 -35.30 3.37 -4.00
N ALA A 238 -34.40 4.33 -3.97
CA ALA A 238 -33.09 4.21 -4.63
C ALA A 238 -32.22 3.05 -4.08
N LEU A 239 -32.34 2.72 -2.77
CA LEU A 239 -31.66 1.55 -2.19
C LEU A 239 -32.34 0.25 -2.61
N VAL A 240 -33.68 0.24 -2.75
CA VAL A 240 -34.42 -0.92 -3.26
C VAL A 240 -34.01 -1.24 -4.71
N GLU A 241 -33.81 -0.24 -5.56
CA GLU A 241 -33.32 -0.45 -6.94
C GLU A 241 -31.93 -1.12 -6.95
N ARG A 242 -31.09 -0.81 -5.99
CA ARG A 242 -29.71 -1.35 -5.93
C ARG A 242 -29.61 -2.72 -5.26
N PHE A 243 -30.39 -2.96 -4.21
CA PHE A 243 -30.23 -4.12 -3.34
C PHE A 243 -31.42 -5.05 -3.31
N GLY A 244 -32.53 -4.68 -3.95
CA GLY A 244 -33.80 -5.39 -3.88
C GLY A 244 -34.55 -5.15 -2.56
N GLY A 245 -35.72 -5.76 -2.41
CA GLY A 245 -36.55 -5.64 -1.22
C GLY A 245 -37.71 -4.69 -1.38
N ALA A 246 -38.13 -4.05 -0.28
CA ALA A 246 -39.24 -3.08 -0.24
C ALA A 246 -38.81 -1.78 0.45
N SER A 247 -39.51 -0.69 0.22
CA SER A 247 -39.34 0.60 0.88
C SER A 247 -40.55 1.04 1.64
N LEU A 248 -40.33 1.75 2.75
CA LEU A 248 -41.41 2.37 3.56
C LEU A 248 -40.99 3.76 4.01
N SER A 249 -41.97 4.61 4.27
CA SER A 249 -41.70 5.83 5.03
C SER A 249 -41.49 5.50 6.52
N LEU A 250 -40.68 6.31 7.22
CA LEU A 250 -40.47 6.15 8.66
C LEU A 250 -41.79 6.24 9.44
N GLU A 251 -42.67 7.12 9.03
CA GLU A 251 -44.00 7.30 9.65
C GLU A 251 -44.86 6.03 9.53
N SER A 252 -44.94 5.44 8.33
CA SER A 252 -45.63 4.17 8.11
C SER A 252 -45.02 3.02 8.91
N PHE A 253 -43.68 2.94 8.96
CA PHE A 253 -43.01 1.89 9.71
C PHE A 253 -43.28 1.97 11.22
N LEU A 254 -43.31 3.18 11.78
CA LEU A 254 -43.62 3.39 13.19
C LEU A 254 -45.11 3.11 13.51
N ALA A 255 -46.01 3.37 12.56
CA ALA A 255 -47.46 3.16 12.74
C ALA A 255 -47.86 1.69 12.55
N ASP A 256 -47.33 0.99 11.54
CA ASP A 256 -47.84 -0.31 11.08
C ASP A 256 -47.29 -1.51 11.87
N LYS A 257 -46.35 -1.31 12.82
CA LYS A 257 -45.74 -2.35 13.67
C LYS A 257 -45.33 -3.65 12.89
N ILE A 258 -44.64 -3.48 11.77
CA ILE A 258 -44.28 -4.59 10.89
C ILE A 258 -43.38 -5.56 11.64
N HIS A 259 -43.61 -6.85 11.46
CA HIS A 259 -42.76 -7.89 12.04
C HIS A 259 -41.37 -7.89 11.38
N PHE A 260 -40.32 -7.86 12.21
CA PHE A 260 -38.90 -7.95 11.76
C PHE A 260 -38.08 -8.79 12.75
N ASN A 261 -36.99 -9.32 12.24
CA ASN A 261 -36.00 -10.06 13.00
C ASN A 261 -34.75 -9.20 13.26
N ILE A 262 -34.39 -8.36 12.30
CA ILE A 262 -33.22 -7.45 12.37
C ILE A 262 -33.76 -6.01 12.17
N LEU A 263 -33.33 -5.10 13.03
CA LEU A 263 -33.44 -3.66 12.86
C LEU A 263 -32.02 -3.08 12.83
N ALA A 264 -31.59 -2.45 11.73
CA ALA A 264 -30.37 -1.68 11.69
C ALA A 264 -30.68 -0.22 11.41
N SER A 265 -30.25 0.68 12.29
CA SER A 265 -30.51 2.11 12.18
C SER A 265 -29.24 2.93 12.12
N SER A 266 -29.23 3.95 11.25
CA SER A 266 -28.18 4.96 11.16
C SER A 266 -28.76 6.22 10.56
N THR A 267 -29.37 7.06 11.40
CA THR A 267 -29.99 8.34 10.99
C THR A 267 -29.24 9.53 11.60
N SER A 268 -29.67 10.72 11.29
CA SER A 268 -29.21 11.97 11.90
C SER A 268 -30.25 12.55 12.86
N ALA A 269 -31.14 11.71 13.42
CA ALA A 269 -32.18 12.18 14.38
C ALA A 269 -31.48 12.66 15.67
N PRO A 270 -31.93 13.78 16.26
CA PRO A 270 -31.33 14.30 17.48
C PRO A 270 -31.87 13.61 18.76
N HIS A 271 -32.78 12.67 18.63
CA HIS A 271 -33.45 11.93 19.73
C HIS A 271 -33.67 10.49 19.32
N TYR A 272 -33.98 9.64 20.30
CA TYR A 272 -34.30 8.24 20.04
C TYR A 272 -35.53 8.13 19.14
N LEU A 273 -35.41 7.34 18.08
CA LEU A 273 -36.56 6.97 17.21
C LEU A 273 -37.26 5.72 17.73
N PHE A 274 -36.56 4.88 18.47
CA PHE A 274 -37.06 3.59 18.94
C PHE A 274 -36.86 3.46 20.45
N GLY A 275 -37.91 3.71 21.22
CA GLY A 275 -37.98 3.45 22.66
C GLY A 275 -38.47 2.04 22.97
N THR A 276 -38.51 1.68 24.26
CA THR A 276 -38.94 0.35 24.72
C THR A 276 -40.39 0.03 24.30
N GLU A 277 -41.27 1.03 24.20
CA GLU A 277 -42.64 0.91 23.74
C GLU A 277 -42.80 0.44 22.29
N PHE A 278 -41.80 0.72 21.44
CA PHE A 278 -41.77 0.23 20.07
C PHE A 278 -41.56 -1.29 20.00
N PHE A 279 -40.85 -1.84 20.98
CA PHE A 279 -40.49 -3.25 21.05
C PHE A 279 -41.40 -4.10 21.94
N ASP A 280 -42.57 -3.63 22.27
CA ASP A 280 -43.53 -4.29 23.17
C ASP A 280 -43.69 -5.78 22.84
N PRO A 281 -43.55 -6.70 23.86
CA PRO A 281 -43.67 -8.14 23.71
C PRO A 281 -44.98 -8.65 23.14
N GLY A 282 -46.09 -7.87 23.27
CA GLY A 282 -47.39 -8.27 22.79
C GLY A 282 -47.51 -8.43 21.27
N HIS A 283 -46.60 -7.91 20.49
CA HIS A 283 -46.70 -7.89 19.04
C HIS A 283 -45.57 -8.68 18.34
N HIS A 284 -44.56 -9.11 19.06
CA HIS A 284 -43.37 -9.74 18.43
C HIS A 284 -42.85 -10.90 19.29
N HIS A 285 -42.92 -12.12 18.76
CA HIS A 285 -42.35 -13.31 19.39
C HIS A 285 -41.04 -13.71 18.71
N GLY A 286 -39.97 -14.04 19.50
CA GLY A 286 -38.69 -14.55 19.03
C GLY A 286 -37.52 -13.59 19.28
N GLU A 287 -36.31 -14.12 19.01
CA GLU A 287 -35.09 -13.32 19.11
C GLU A 287 -35.05 -12.22 18.05
N ARG A 288 -34.60 -11.04 18.43
CA ARG A 288 -34.39 -9.91 17.53
C ARG A 288 -33.01 -9.31 17.74
N LEU A 289 -32.37 -8.98 16.63
CA LEU A 289 -31.11 -8.25 16.62
C LEU A 289 -31.37 -6.78 16.25
N VAL A 290 -30.99 -5.89 17.13
CA VAL A 290 -31.09 -4.43 16.92
C VAL A 290 -29.70 -3.86 16.84
N ILE A 291 -29.34 -3.23 15.73
CA ILE A 291 -28.03 -2.62 15.48
C ILE A 291 -28.22 -1.12 15.33
N ASP A 292 -27.69 -0.36 16.28
CA ASP A 292 -27.73 1.11 16.25
C ASP A 292 -26.34 1.66 15.90
N LEU A 293 -26.21 2.18 14.69
CA LEU A 293 -24.99 2.78 14.13
C LEU A 293 -25.05 4.31 14.09
N ALA A 294 -26.08 4.91 14.71
CA ALA A 294 -26.29 6.35 14.71
C ALA A 294 -25.48 7.07 15.79
N ILE A 295 -25.13 8.32 15.52
CA ILE A 295 -24.59 9.28 16.49
C ILE A 295 -25.27 10.63 16.24
N PRO A 296 -26.13 11.13 17.16
CA PRO A 296 -26.61 10.48 18.40
C PRO A 296 -27.36 9.16 18.14
N PRO A 297 -27.49 8.28 19.17
CA PRO A 297 -28.16 6.98 18.99
C PRO A 297 -29.65 7.12 18.62
N ASP A 298 -30.10 6.24 17.72
CA ASP A 298 -31.50 6.14 17.28
C ASP A 298 -32.36 5.27 18.22
N VAL A 299 -31.71 4.36 18.99
CA VAL A 299 -32.38 3.38 19.87
C VAL A 299 -32.07 3.68 21.33
N ASP A 300 -33.11 3.71 22.16
CA ASP A 300 -32.96 3.85 23.61
C ASP A 300 -32.15 2.66 24.17
N PRO A 301 -31.04 2.88 24.93
CA PRO A 301 -30.28 1.82 25.56
C PRO A 301 -31.09 0.85 26.42
N ALA A 302 -32.19 1.28 27.03
CA ALA A 302 -33.11 0.44 27.81
C ALA A 302 -33.76 -0.70 26.98
N VAL A 303 -33.77 -0.59 25.66
CA VAL A 303 -34.21 -1.65 24.75
C VAL A 303 -33.34 -2.91 24.88
N GLY A 304 -32.07 -2.74 25.23
CA GLY A 304 -31.13 -3.87 25.47
C GLY A 304 -31.44 -4.70 26.71
N GLU A 305 -32.31 -4.18 27.61
CA GLU A 305 -32.74 -4.90 28.82
C GLU A 305 -34.00 -5.74 28.57
N LEU A 306 -34.63 -5.57 27.40
CA LEU A 306 -35.84 -6.33 27.03
C LEU A 306 -35.49 -7.77 26.66
N GLY A 307 -36.28 -8.72 27.20
CA GLY A 307 -36.07 -10.15 26.88
C GLY A 307 -36.25 -10.42 25.38
N GLY A 308 -35.35 -11.23 24.81
CA GLY A 308 -35.38 -11.60 23.40
C GLY A 308 -34.82 -10.53 22.44
N ILE A 309 -34.21 -9.44 22.92
CA ILE A 309 -33.56 -8.43 22.10
C ILE A 309 -32.06 -8.41 22.39
N THR A 310 -31.26 -8.49 21.33
CA THR A 310 -29.84 -8.23 21.39
C THR A 310 -29.59 -6.84 20.80
N LEU A 311 -29.21 -5.87 21.63
CA LEU A 311 -28.87 -4.52 21.20
C LEU A 311 -27.36 -4.40 20.99
N VAL A 312 -26.95 -4.10 19.76
CA VAL A 312 -25.59 -3.80 19.35
C VAL A 312 -25.53 -2.32 18.97
N ASN A 313 -25.06 -1.49 19.87
CA ASN A 313 -24.90 -0.05 19.66
C ASN A 313 -23.41 0.34 19.49
N MET A 314 -23.16 1.63 19.23
CA MET A 314 -21.81 2.15 19.05
C MET A 314 -20.89 1.91 20.25
N ASP A 315 -21.42 1.92 21.47
CA ASP A 315 -20.63 1.66 22.70
C ASP A 315 -20.25 0.18 22.81
N TYR A 316 -21.16 -0.72 22.47
CA TYR A 316 -20.86 -2.15 22.36
C TYR A 316 -19.75 -2.41 21.33
N LEU A 317 -19.91 -1.84 20.13
CA LEU A 317 -18.94 -2.00 19.03
C LEU A 317 -17.57 -1.40 19.37
N ARG A 318 -17.53 -0.29 20.11
CA ARG A 318 -16.26 0.29 20.63
C ARG A 318 -15.60 -0.63 21.66
N LYS A 319 -16.35 -1.20 22.60
CA LYS A 319 -15.83 -2.15 23.61
C LYS A 319 -15.25 -3.40 22.93
N GLU A 320 -15.97 -3.97 21.99
CA GLU A 320 -15.48 -5.10 21.17
C GLU A 320 -14.21 -4.73 20.40
N SER A 321 -14.17 -3.56 19.78
CA SER A 321 -12.97 -3.06 19.10
C SER A 321 -11.77 -2.94 20.03
N HIS A 322 -11.98 -2.49 21.28
CA HIS A 322 -10.93 -2.39 22.30
C HIS A 322 -10.44 -3.77 22.79
N ALA A 323 -11.33 -4.74 22.97
CA ALA A 323 -10.96 -6.11 23.36
C ALA A 323 -10.02 -6.75 22.34
N HIS A 324 -10.25 -6.50 21.05
CA HIS A 324 -9.38 -6.95 19.97
C HIS A 324 -8.09 -6.12 19.80
N GLN A 325 -7.96 -4.98 20.48
CA GLN A 325 -6.79 -4.10 20.36
C GLN A 325 -5.49 -4.76 20.81
N LYS A 326 -5.54 -5.65 21.81
CA LYS A 326 -4.37 -6.40 22.28
C LYS A 326 -3.87 -7.37 21.22
N GLN A 327 -4.77 -8.18 20.65
CA GLN A 327 -4.43 -9.10 19.54
C GLN A 327 -3.89 -8.36 18.33
N ARG A 328 -4.45 -7.17 18.04
CA ARG A 328 -3.98 -6.30 16.97
C ARG A 328 -2.58 -5.75 17.24
N THR A 329 -2.25 -5.41 18.48
CA THR A 329 -0.91 -4.94 18.86
C THR A 329 0.12 -6.05 18.65
N GLU A 330 -0.19 -7.28 19.02
CA GLU A 330 0.66 -8.46 18.78
C GLU A 330 0.86 -8.70 17.28
N ALA A 331 -0.23 -8.72 16.51
CA ALA A 331 -0.17 -8.87 15.05
C ALA A 331 0.61 -7.73 14.35
N MET A 332 0.54 -6.50 14.87
CA MET A 332 1.36 -5.38 14.39
C MET A 332 2.85 -5.57 14.69
N GLN A 333 3.20 -6.15 15.83
CA GLN A 333 4.61 -6.45 16.17
C GLN A 333 5.16 -7.55 15.25
N GLU A 334 4.40 -8.63 15.03
CA GLU A 334 4.77 -9.68 14.08
C GLU A 334 4.95 -9.13 12.67
N ALA A 335 4.01 -8.29 12.21
CA ALA A 335 4.10 -7.65 10.90
C ALA A 335 5.36 -6.80 10.78
N LYS A 336 5.67 -5.97 11.79
CA LYS A 336 6.89 -5.16 11.80
C LYS A 336 8.16 -6.01 11.71
N GLN A 337 8.23 -7.16 12.39
CA GLN A 337 9.38 -8.07 12.28
C GLN A 337 9.52 -8.63 10.85
N ILE A 338 8.41 -9.04 10.23
CA ILE A 338 8.41 -9.50 8.82
C ILE A 338 8.90 -8.38 7.89
N LEU A 339 8.45 -7.13 8.11
CA LEU A 339 8.86 -6.00 7.30
C LEU A 339 10.34 -5.67 7.48
N MET A 340 10.84 -5.64 8.72
CA MET A 340 12.25 -5.34 9.01
C MET A 340 13.19 -6.35 8.35
N SER A 341 12.95 -7.65 8.57
CA SER A 341 13.76 -8.72 7.95
C SER A 341 13.65 -8.70 6.41
N GLY A 342 12.47 -8.39 5.91
CA GLY A 342 12.22 -8.25 4.48
C GLY A 342 12.98 -7.07 3.87
N ALA A 343 12.98 -5.93 4.56
CA ALA A 343 13.67 -4.71 4.14
C ALA A 343 15.20 -4.95 4.05
N ASP A 344 15.80 -5.62 5.05
CA ASP A 344 17.22 -5.97 5.01
C ASP A 344 17.55 -6.82 3.78
N GLY A 345 16.75 -7.83 3.48
CA GLY A 345 16.92 -8.63 2.28
C GLY A 345 16.71 -7.86 0.98
N ILE A 346 15.87 -6.82 0.95
CA ILE A 346 15.74 -5.94 -0.23
C ILE A 346 17.00 -5.10 -0.40
N VAL A 347 17.50 -4.47 0.66
CA VAL A 347 18.73 -3.67 0.63
C VAL A 347 19.89 -4.48 0.09
N ASP A 348 20.08 -5.72 0.56
CA ASP A 348 21.16 -6.59 0.09
C ASP A 348 21.04 -6.90 -1.42
N ARG A 349 19.83 -7.21 -1.89
CA ARG A 349 19.58 -7.47 -3.32
C ARG A 349 19.74 -6.20 -4.17
N TRP A 350 19.34 -5.05 -3.63
CA TRP A 350 19.53 -3.76 -4.29
C TRP A 350 21.02 -3.45 -4.50
N LYS A 351 21.84 -3.58 -3.45
CA LYS A 351 23.29 -3.39 -3.53
C LYS A 351 23.93 -4.29 -4.59
N VAL A 352 23.56 -5.58 -4.60
CA VAL A 352 24.05 -6.52 -5.62
C VAL A 352 23.62 -6.10 -7.03
N ARG A 353 22.39 -5.62 -7.19
CA ARG A 353 21.88 -5.17 -8.48
C ARG A 353 22.63 -3.92 -8.99
N THR A 354 22.95 -3.00 -8.10
CA THR A 354 23.70 -1.77 -8.44
C THR A 354 25.11 -2.07 -8.96
N VAL A 355 25.74 -3.16 -8.52
CA VAL A 355 27.08 -3.53 -8.98
C VAL A 355 27.10 -4.43 -10.23
N ASN A 356 25.96 -4.98 -10.65
CA ASN A 356 25.91 -5.86 -11.82
C ASN A 356 26.43 -5.24 -13.14
N PRO A 357 26.16 -3.96 -13.47
CA PRO A 357 26.72 -3.33 -14.67
C PRO A 357 28.27 -3.29 -14.65
N ALA A 358 28.86 -2.98 -13.48
CA ALA A 358 30.28 -2.96 -13.30
C ALA A 358 30.93 -4.38 -13.46
N ILE A 359 30.21 -5.40 -12.95
CA ILE A 359 30.60 -6.80 -13.14
C ILE A 359 30.59 -7.16 -14.63
N GLY A 360 29.57 -6.71 -15.37
CA GLY A 360 29.54 -6.89 -16.84
C GLY A 360 30.75 -6.25 -17.53
N ALA A 361 31.07 -5.01 -17.17
CA ALA A 361 32.22 -4.29 -17.73
C ALA A 361 33.58 -4.98 -17.44
N ILE A 362 33.72 -5.54 -16.23
CA ILE A 362 34.92 -6.34 -15.87
C ILE A 362 35.02 -7.58 -16.74
N ARG A 363 33.92 -8.31 -16.93
CA ARG A 363 33.89 -9.50 -17.79
C ARG A 363 34.30 -9.15 -19.22
N ASP A 364 33.67 -8.14 -19.82
CA ASP A 364 33.91 -7.73 -21.20
C ASP A 364 35.36 -7.24 -21.38
N ARG A 365 35.93 -6.67 -20.33
CA ARG A 365 37.37 -6.29 -20.32
C ARG A 365 38.27 -7.50 -20.29
N TYR A 366 38.01 -8.47 -19.41
CA TYR A 366 38.83 -9.69 -19.35
C TYR A 366 38.79 -10.46 -20.67
N GLU A 367 37.63 -10.62 -21.26
CA GLU A 367 37.47 -11.30 -22.55
C GLU A 367 38.30 -10.59 -23.63
N ARG A 368 38.22 -9.28 -23.75
CA ARG A 368 38.94 -8.47 -24.74
C ARG A 368 40.45 -8.51 -24.53
N GLU A 369 40.93 -8.21 -23.31
CA GLU A 369 42.36 -8.16 -23.02
C GLU A 369 43.02 -9.54 -23.16
N SER A 370 42.31 -10.62 -22.79
CA SER A 370 42.82 -11.98 -22.96
C SER A 370 42.94 -12.38 -24.44
N LEU A 371 41.97 -12.02 -25.27
CA LEU A 371 42.04 -12.26 -26.71
C LEU A 371 43.14 -11.42 -27.36
N ASP A 372 43.29 -10.15 -27.00
CA ASP A 372 44.35 -9.29 -27.53
C ASP A 372 45.75 -9.84 -27.21
N LEU A 373 45.93 -10.40 -26.01
CA LEU A 373 47.18 -11.05 -25.61
C LEU A 373 47.40 -12.34 -26.38
N LEU A 374 46.39 -13.16 -26.56
CA LEU A 374 46.45 -14.39 -27.36
C LEU A 374 46.80 -14.09 -28.82
N HIS A 375 46.14 -13.13 -29.46
CA HIS A 375 46.40 -12.76 -30.85
C HIS A 375 47.84 -12.30 -31.04
N ARG A 376 48.39 -11.48 -30.12
CA ARG A 376 49.81 -11.08 -30.14
C ARG A 376 50.75 -12.27 -30.02
N LEU A 377 50.42 -13.26 -29.17
CA LEU A 377 51.19 -14.49 -29.03
C LEU A 377 51.18 -15.33 -30.32
N LEU A 378 49.98 -15.50 -30.90
CA LEU A 378 49.78 -16.26 -32.12
C LEU A 378 50.54 -15.64 -33.32
N GLU A 379 50.53 -14.32 -33.41
CA GLU A 379 51.23 -13.60 -34.48
C GLU A 379 52.75 -13.65 -34.35
N LYS A 380 53.29 -13.50 -33.14
CA LYS A 380 54.73 -13.35 -32.91
C LYS A 380 55.42 -14.66 -32.65
N GLU A 381 54.87 -15.52 -31.83
CA GLU A 381 55.55 -16.72 -31.31
C GLU A 381 55.06 -18.02 -31.97
N LEU A 382 53.79 -18.03 -32.41
CA LEU A 382 53.12 -19.23 -32.91
C LEU A 382 52.48 -19.05 -34.29
N PRO A 383 53.19 -18.43 -35.29
CA PRO A 383 52.59 -18.16 -36.60
C PRO A 383 52.26 -19.42 -37.40
N HIS A 384 52.90 -20.51 -37.06
CA HIS A 384 52.82 -21.79 -37.77
C HIS A 384 51.67 -22.69 -37.37
N LEU A 385 50.86 -22.30 -36.34
CA LEU A 385 49.69 -23.06 -35.93
C LEU A 385 48.63 -23.08 -37.00
N GLU A 386 47.97 -24.24 -37.15
CA GLU A 386 46.82 -24.40 -38.05
C GLU A 386 45.63 -23.58 -37.57
N ALA A 387 44.71 -23.28 -38.47
CA ALA A 387 43.52 -22.48 -38.14
C ALA A 387 42.68 -23.10 -37.05
N HIS A 388 42.51 -24.43 -37.04
CA HIS A 388 41.79 -25.17 -36.02
C HIS A 388 42.40 -25.06 -34.63
N ASP A 389 43.73 -25.12 -34.53
CA ASP A 389 44.43 -24.98 -33.25
C ASP A 389 44.30 -23.54 -32.69
N LYS A 390 44.35 -22.54 -33.57
CA LYS A 390 44.09 -21.14 -33.20
C LYS A 390 42.71 -20.92 -32.64
N GLU A 391 41.66 -21.47 -33.32
CA GLU A 391 40.28 -21.42 -32.88
C GLU A 391 40.09 -22.09 -31.50
N THR A 392 40.72 -23.26 -31.30
CA THR A 392 40.68 -23.97 -30.02
C THR A 392 41.32 -23.14 -28.89
N LEU A 393 42.43 -22.46 -29.17
CA LEU A 393 43.08 -21.58 -28.20
C LEU A 393 42.25 -20.33 -27.90
N GLU A 394 41.54 -19.77 -28.88
CA GLU A 394 40.61 -18.64 -28.67
C GLU A 394 39.46 -19.05 -27.77
N GLU A 395 38.78 -20.19 -28.04
CA GLU A 395 37.70 -20.72 -27.20
C GLU A 395 38.17 -20.96 -25.76
N TRP A 396 39.31 -21.61 -25.57
CA TRP A 396 39.86 -21.88 -24.25
C TRP A 396 40.21 -20.58 -23.51
N THR A 397 40.78 -19.61 -24.20
CA THR A 397 41.10 -18.29 -23.62
C THR A 397 39.84 -17.55 -23.16
N LEU A 398 38.76 -17.58 -23.95
CA LEU A 398 37.50 -17.01 -23.58
C LEU A 398 36.85 -17.72 -22.36
N GLU A 399 36.95 -19.06 -22.30
CA GLU A 399 36.46 -19.79 -21.12
C GLU A 399 37.21 -19.42 -19.85
N MET A 400 38.54 -19.31 -19.95
CA MET A 400 39.39 -18.87 -18.83
C MET A 400 39.06 -17.43 -18.41
N ALA A 401 38.90 -16.51 -19.35
CA ALA A 401 38.50 -15.13 -19.06
C ALA A 401 37.12 -15.05 -18.33
N LYS A 402 36.15 -15.82 -18.79
CA LYS A 402 34.83 -15.96 -18.13
C LYS A 402 34.95 -16.52 -16.72
N HIS A 403 35.80 -17.55 -16.53
CA HIS A 403 36.01 -18.14 -15.21
C HIS A 403 36.57 -17.12 -14.20
N TRP A 404 37.58 -16.36 -14.57
CA TRP A 404 38.15 -15.30 -13.74
C TRP A 404 37.16 -14.19 -13.44
N ALA A 405 36.37 -13.78 -14.44
CA ALA A 405 35.33 -12.78 -14.26
C ALA A 405 34.29 -13.23 -13.23
N VAL A 406 33.92 -14.51 -13.21
CA VAL A 406 32.97 -15.07 -12.22
C VAL A 406 33.52 -15.01 -10.79
N LEU A 407 34.82 -15.32 -10.61
CA LEU A 407 35.47 -15.22 -9.29
C LEU A 407 35.45 -13.78 -8.77
N HIS A 408 35.82 -12.81 -9.61
CA HIS A 408 35.71 -11.39 -9.24
C HIS A 408 34.30 -10.93 -8.97
N ALA A 409 33.33 -11.35 -9.79
CA ALA A 409 31.93 -11.04 -9.60
C ALA A 409 31.41 -11.52 -8.22
N SER A 410 31.81 -12.73 -7.81
CA SER A 410 31.45 -13.28 -6.50
C SER A 410 32.02 -12.43 -5.37
N GLY A 411 33.28 -12.05 -5.44
CA GLY A 411 33.93 -11.17 -4.45
C GLY A 411 33.26 -9.79 -4.36
N ILE A 412 33.02 -9.15 -5.51
CA ILE A 412 32.36 -7.85 -5.57
C ILE A 412 30.95 -7.91 -4.95
N LYS A 413 30.14 -8.93 -5.27
CA LYS A 413 28.81 -9.13 -4.69
C LYS A 413 28.86 -9.32 -3.18
N GLN A 414 29.87 -10.04 -2.67
CA GLN A 414 30.06 -10.24 -1.24
C GLN A 414 30.46 -8.94 -0.54
N VAL A 415 31.37 -8.17 -1.10
CA VAL A 415 31.77 -6.85 -0.59
C VAL A 415 30.57 -5.89 -0.61
N ALA A 416 29.78 -5.88 -1.69
CA ALA A 416 28.59 -5.04 -1.78
C ALA A 416 27.56 -5.34 -0.67
N ARG A 417 27.39 -6.62 -0.29
CA ARG A 417 26.48 -7.00 0.81
C ARG A 417 27.03 -6.58 2.19
N GLN A 418 28.31 -6.74 2.41
CA GLN A 418 28.94 -6.57 3.73
C GLN A 418 29.46 -5.16 3.99
N CYS A 419 29.79 -4.40 2.94
CA CYS A 419 30.40 -3.09 3.04
C CYS A 419 29.52 -1.99 2.48
N CYS A 420 29.93 -0.72 2.69
CA CYS A 420 29.29 0.43 2.04
C CYS A 420 29.65 0.48 0.54
N MET A 421 28.78 1.05 -0.28
CA MET A 421 28.98 1.21 -1.73
C MET A 421 30.26 1.98 -2.09
N ARG A 422 30.73 2.86 -1.20
CA ARG A 422 32.01 3.55 -1.38
C ARG A 422 33.19 2.59 -1.46
N ALA A 423 33.23 1.55 -0.62
CA ALA A 423 34.30 0.53 -0.69
C ALA A 423 34.22 -0.27 -1.99
N VAL A 424 33.03 -0.57 -2.48
CA VAL A 424 32.82 -1.21 -3.78
C VAL A 424 33.33 -0.33 -4.92
N ASN A 425 32.96 0.95 -4.92
CA ASN A 425 33.39 1.89 -5.96
C ASN A 425 34.90 2.07 -5.95
N THR A 426 35.54 2.20 -4.78
CA THR A 426 37.00 2.25 -4.67
C THR A 426 37.68 0.99 -5.24
N TYR A 427 37.10 -0.19 -5.00
CA TYR A 427 37.61 -1.43 -5.59
C TYR A 427 37.46 -1.42 -7.12
N LEU A 428 36.31 -1.03 -7.65
CA LEU A 428 36.03 -0.95 -9.09
C LEU A 428 36.95 0.06 -9.79
N GLU A 429 37.21 1.21 -9.18
CA GLU A 429 38.20 2.17 -9.65
C GLU A 429 39.62 1.57 -9.70
N GLY A 430 40.01 0.80 -8.65
CA GLY A 430 41.31 0.10 -8.59
C GLY A 430 41.50 -0.94 -9.68
N VAL A 431 40.42 -1.59 -10.13
CA VAL A 431 40.45 -2.53 -11.27
C VAL A 431 40.17 -1.86 -12.61
N GLY A 432 40.19 -0.50 -12.66
CA GLY A 432 40.05 0.29 -13.89
C GLY A 432 38.66 0.26 -14.53
N VAL A 433 37.63 -0.05 -13.75
CA VAL A 433 36.22 0.07 -14.15
C VAL A 433 35.71 1.37 -13.53
N HIS A 434 35.70 2.44 -14.32
CA HIS A 434 35.09 3.69 -13.90
C HIS A 434 33.57 3.55 -14.01
N GLY A 435 32.86 3.64 -12.88
CA GLY A 435 31.47 3.99 -12.89
C GLY A 435 31.30 5.32 -13.64
N LYS A 436 30.19 5.51 -14.37
CA LYS A 436 29.93 6.81 -15.00
C LYS A 436 30.16 7.89 -13.95
N ARG A 437 31.27 8.64 -14.06
CA ARG A 437 31.39 9.91 -13.33
C ARG A 437 30.34 10.81 -13.93
N ASP A 438 29.44 11.28 -13.10
CA ASP A 438 28.62 12.43 -13.41
C ASP A 438 29.59 13.55 -13.83
N GLU A 439 29.62 13.84 -15.11
CA GLU A 439 30.17 15.11 -15.59
C GLU A 439 29.23 16.19 -15.06
N GLN A 440 29.80 17.15 -14.38
CA GLN A 440 29.29 18.27 -13.61
C GLN A 440 28.11 19.01 -14.24
#